data_20021b13677663c5c51ee43317597cb2
#
_entry.id   20021b13677663c5c51ee43317597cb2
#
_cell.length_a   1.000
_cell.length_b   1.000
_cell.length_c   1.000
_cell.angle_alpha   90.00
_cell.angle_beta   90.00
_cell.angle_gamma   90.00
#
_symmetry.space_group_name_H-M   'P 1'
#
loop_
_entity.id
_entity.type
_entity.pdbx_description
1 polymer ?
#
loop_
_entity_poly.entity_id
_entity_poly.type
_entity_poly.pdbx_seq_one_letter_code
_entity_poly.pdbx_strand_id
1 'polypeptide(L)'
;ADNAGANAEMSKLGPEVRRRTDALDALERRAKIPQLLLREGKPWDFTCIPVTQYGETVGCETEETFSCLLDRFYGTRDQQERIAQKTQALRKNLTNLRNRTARKLENQRMELTKTHDREQLRRLGDIITANLHAISRGQPRLTAVDFYDPEMREITISLDPAISPQQNAAKYYKNYQKAKTAEKVLTEQIAKGETELSYLESVLGELARAESERDILEIRQELAEGGYIRDTQGKKRMKLPASRPMRFRSTEGFVIWVGRNNRQNDQLTLKQAAKGDLWLHTQKIHGSHVIVETNGQQLSDETVTEAMMLAAYYSQARGGQNVPVDYTPVKFVKKPAGAKPGMVIYDRYQTGMVTPDEALVERLREEPK
;
A
#
# COMPACT_ATOMS: atom_id res chain seq x y z
N ALA A 1 58.22 -28.98 56.91
CA ALA A 1 58.39 -27.57 56.42
C ALA A 1 57.37 -27.17 55.32
N ASP A 2 56.64 -28.13 54.73
CA ASP A 2 55.82 -27.85 53.55
C ASP A 2 54.37 -27.42 53.81
N ASN A 3 53.88 -27.54 55.05
CA ASN A 3 52.50 -27.15 55.37
C ASN A 3 52.31 -25.64 55.62
N ALA A 4 53.35 -24.93 55.94
CA ALA A 4 53.25 -23.46 56.17
C ALA A 4 53.15 -22.66 54.90
N GLY A 5 53.80 -23.11 53.83
CA GLY A 5 53.72 -22.49 52.51
C GLY A 5 52.35 -22.66 51.84
N ALA A 6 51.76 -23.86 51.88
CA ALA A 6 50.47 -24.17 51.38
C ALA A 6 49.34 -23.42 52.08
N ASN A 7 49.45 -23.27 53.45
CA ASN A 7 48.49 -22.47 54.22
C ASN A 7 48.59 -20.97 53.94
N ALA A 8 49.79 -20.44 53.64
CA ALA A 8 49.97 -19.06 53.29
C ALA A 8 49.43 -18.73 51.85
N GLU A 9 49.56 -19.67 50.92
CA GLU A 9 48.94 -19.56 49.60
C GLU A 9 47.41 -19.72 49.66
N MET A 10 46.90 -20.66 50.47
CA MET A 10 45.45 -20.81 50.70
C MET A 10 44.83 -19.55 51.34
N SER A 11 45.56 -18.89 52.25
CA SER A 11 45.07 -17.68 52.91
C SER A 11 45.05 -16.46 51.94
N LYS A 12 45.95 -16.45 50.94
CA LYS A 12 45.91 -15.43 49.87
C LYS A 12 44.82 -15.69 48.84
N LEU A 13 44.47 -16.94 48.55
CA LEU A 13 43.40 -17.33 47.65
C LEU A 13 42.02 -17.10 48.24
N GLY A 14 41.86 -17.11 49.56
CA GLY A 14 40.62 -16.92 50.24
C GLY A 14 39.84 -15.62 49.91
N PRO A 15 40.51 -14.45 49.87
CA PRO A 15 39.86 -13.19 49.48
C PRO A 15 39.45 -13.14 48.01
N GLU A 16 40.24 -13.72 47.12
CA GLU A 16 39.98 -13.77 45.70
C GLU A 16 38.87 -14.76 45.34
N VAL A 17 38.86 -15.92 46.01
CA VAL A 17 37.76 -16.89 45.89
C VAL A 17 36.48 -16.29 46.42
N ARG A 18 36.48 -15.60 47.58
CA ARG A 18 35.33 -14.91 48.11
C ARG A 18 34.85 -13.81 47.14
N ARG A 19 35.70 -12.98 46.57
CA ARG A 19 35.33 -11.97 45.55
C ARG A 19 34.69 -12.61 44.34
N ARG A 20 35.17 -13.76 43.88
CA ARG A 20 34.58 -14.49 42.73
C ARG A 20 33.26 -15.12 43.12
N THR A 21 33.14 -15.67 44.34
CA THR A 21 31.87 -16.21 44.84
C THR A 21 30.83 -15.12 45.04
N ASP A 22 31.20 -13.99 45.66
CA ASP A 22 30.33 -12.82 45.81
C ASP A 22 29.92 -12.23 44.45
N ALA A 23 30.82 -12.24 43.48
CA ALA A 23 30.50 -11.82 42.09
C ALA A 23 29.56 -12.80 41.39
N LEU A 24 29.73 -14.11 41.61
CA LEU A 24 28.82 -15.14 41.11
C LEU A 24 27.46 -15.06 41.79
N ASP A 25 27.40 -14.90 43.12
CA ASP A 25 26.15 -14.70 43.87
C ASP A 25 25.44 -13.40 43.47
N ALA A 26 26.20 -12.36 43.16
CA ALA A 26 25.68 -11.09 42.62
C ALA A 26 25.14 -11.26 41.18
N LEU A 27 25.83 -12.07 40.36
CA LEU A 27 25.36 -12.49 39.04
C LEU A 27 24.12 -13.36 39.11
N GLU A 28 24.08 -14.37 40.05
CA GLU A 28 22.91 -15.20 40.25
C GLU A 28 21.69 -14.40 40.74
N ARG A 29 21.91 -13.40 41.62
CA ARG A 29 20.83 -12.49 42.03
C ARG A 29 20.35 -11.58 40.90
N ARG A 30 21.26 -11.13 40.02
CA ARG A 30 20.95 -10.38 38.83
C ARG A 30 20.36 -11.26 37.72
N ALA A 31 20.76 -12.52 37.64
CA ALA A 31 20.28 -13.52 36.68
C ALA A 31 18.83 -13.94 36.87
N LYS A 32 18.11 -13.36 37.84
CA LYS A 32 16.68 -13.66 38.11
C LYS A 32 15.70 -12.62 37.55
N ILE A 33 16.21 -11.65 36.80
CA ILE A 33 15.33 -10.61 36.20
C ILE A 33 15.07 -10.99 34.73
N PRO A 34 13.86 -11.47 34.43
CA PRO A 34 13.50 -11.78 33.04
C PRO A 34 13.40 -10.50 32.22
N GLN A 35 14.25 -10.37 31.21
CA GLN A 35 14.30 -9.18 30.35
C GLN A 35 14.06 -9.54 28.90
N LEU A 36 13.12 -8.85 28.29
CA LEU A 36 12.85 -8.90 26.86
C LEU A 36 13.67 -7.83 26.14
N LEU A 37 14.46 -8.25 25.18
CA LEU A 37 15.23 -7.34 24.32
C LEU A 37 14.42 -7.00 23.08
N LEU A 38 14.25 -5.70 22.86
CA LEU A 38 13.47 -5.16 21.76
C LEU A 38 14.41 -4.50 20.74
N ARG A 39 14.26 -4.87 19.47
CA ARG A 39 14.89 -4.17 18.35
C ARG A 39 13.81 -3.55 17.49
N GLU A 40 13.89 -2.24 17.29
CA GLU A 40 12.83 -1.49 16.58
C GLU A 40 11.43 -1.73 17.16
N GLY A 41 11.32 -1.77 18.50
CA GLY A 41 10.06 -2.00 19.22
C GLY A 41 9.53 -3.44 19.17
N LYS A 42 10.25 -4.40 18.57
CA LYS A 42 9.83 -5.80 18.44
C LYS A 42 10.68 -6.74 19.27
N PRO A 43 10.09 -7.80 19.89
CA PRO A 43 10.83 -8.84 20.58
C PRO A 43 11.91 -9.43 19.65
N TRP A 44 13.17 -9.26 20.03
CA TRP A 44 14.32 -9.73 19.25
C TRP A 44 15.03 -10.89 19.94
N ASP A 45 15.24 -10.77 21.25
CA ASP A 45 15.88 -11.79 22.08
C ASP A 45 15.42 -11.64 23.54
N PHE A 46 15.81 -12.56 24.38
CA PHE A 46 15.55 -12.47 25.81
C PHE A 46 16.78 -12.85 26.63
N THR A 47 16.86 -12.34 27.84
CA THR A 47 17.98 -12.58 28.73
C THR A 47 17.54 -12.67 30.19
N CYS A 48 18.34 -13.37 31.01
CA CYS A 48 18.23 -13.37 32.45
C CYS A 48 19.25 -12.45 33.15
N ILE A 49 20.11 -11.77 32.35
CA ILE A 49 21.18 -10.92 32.85
C ILE A 49 21.02 -9.55 32.20
N PRO A 50 21.15 -8.44 32.98
CA PRO A 50 21.10 -7.11 32.40
C PRO A 50 22.18 -6.94 31.30
N VAL A 51 21.73 -6.58 30.10
CA VAL A 51 22.58 -6.41 28.93
C VAL A 51 22.74 -4.91 28.66
N THR A 52 23.99 -4.43 28.64
CA THR A 52 24.33 -3.03 28.38
C THR A 52 25.14 -2.86 27.10
N GLN A 53 25.54 -3.97 26.46
CA GLN A 53 26.44 -3.96 25.30
C GLN A 53 25.85 -3.39 24.01
N TYR A 54 24.54 -3.26 23.93
CA TYR A 54 23.82 -2.78 22.72
C TYR A 54 23.47 -1.27 22.79
N GLY A 55 23.80 -0.59 23.90
CA GLY A 55 23.50 0.83 24.10
C GLY A 55 22.00 1.12 23.93
N GLU A 56 21.69 2.27 23.31
CA GLU A 56 20.32 2.73 23.08
C GLU A 56 19.64 2.06 21.86
N THR A 57 20.37 1.22 21.12
CA THR A 57 19.84 0.57 19.89
C THR A 57 18.90 -0.59 20.18
N VAL A 58 18.91 -1.11 21.41
CA VAL A 58 18.05 -2.22 21.85
C VAL A 58 17.32 -1.79 23.12
N GLY A 59 16.00 -1.74 23.02
CA GLY A 59 15.12 -1.52 24.17
C GLY A 59 15.15 -2.75 25.08
N CYS A 60 14.96 -2.55 26.39
CA CYS A 60 14.91 -3.63 27.37
C CYS A 60 13.68 -3.44 28.24
N GLU A 61 12.80 -4.45 28.26
CA GLU A 61 11.63 -4.51 29.12
C GLU A 61 11.76 -5.65 30.12
N THR A 62 11.36 -5.44 31.37
CA THR A 62 11.41 -6.46 32.43
C THR A 62 10.04 -7.06 32.58
N GLU A 63 9.99 -8.40 32.60
CA GLU A 63 8.78 -9.19 32.85
C GLU A 63 8.74 -9.69 34.30
N GLU A 64 7.52 -10.00 34.80
CA GLU A 64 7.34 -10.48 36.18
C GLU A 64 7.97 -11.86 36.41
N THR A 65 7.87 -12.76 35.42
CA THR A 65 8.36 -14.12 35.47
C THR A 65 8.97 -14.55 34.14
N PHE A 66 9.84 -15.56 34.18
CA PHE A 66 10.37 -16.20 32.97
C PHE A 66 9.28 -16.85 32.12
N SER A 67 8.23 -17.37 32.72
CA SER A 67 7.09 -17.92 31.98
C SER A 67 6.39 -16.82 31.16
N CYS A 68 6.10 -15.69 31.78
CA CYS A 68 5.52 -14.54 31.07
C CYS A 68 6.44 -14.05 29.92
N LEU A 69 7.75 -13.99 30.20
CA LEU A 69 8.76 -13.62 29.21
C LEU A 69 8.76 -14.56 28.00
N LEU A 70 8.81 -15.86 28.24
CA LEU A 70 8.82 -16.86 27.19
C LEU A 70 7.51 -16.91 26.42
N ASP A 71 6.38 -16.82 27.10
CA ASP A 71 5.06 -16.77 26.47
C ASP A 71 4.93 -15.54 25.56
N ARG A 72 5.40 -14.38 26.04
CA ARG A 72 5.41 -13.15 25.23
C ARG A 72 6.36 -13.25 24.05
N PHE A 73 7.59 -13.73 24.26
CA PHE A 73 8.60 -13.85 23.21
C PHE A 73 8.20 -14.86 22.13
N TYR A 74 7.91 -16.09 22.52
CA TYR A 74 7.55 -17.16 21.58
C TYR A 74 6.15 -16.98 21.00
N GLY A 75 5.18 -16.54 21.79
CA GLY A 75 3.82 -16.27 21.33
C GLY A 75 3.79 -15.20 20.24
N THR A 76 4.51 -14.11 20.43
CA THR A 76 4.63 -13.03 19.43
C THR A 76 5.34 -13.52 18.17
N ARG A 77 6.45 -14.25 18.34
CA ARG A 77 7.23 -14.79 17.21
C ARG A 77 6.46 -15.82 16.41
N ASP A 78 5.83 -16.79 17.06
CA ASP A 78 5.00 -17.80 16.41
C ASP A 78 3.83 -17.17 15.64
N GLN A 79 3.20 -16.15 16.23
CA GLN A 79 2.14 -15.41 15.57
C GLN A 79 2.65 -14.70 14.31
N GLN A 80 3.79 -14.01 14.40
CA GLN A 80 4.41 -13.33 13.27
C GLN A 80 4.83 -14.31 12.18
N GLU A 81 5.43 -15.46 12.54
CA GLU A 81 5.82 -16.49 11.59
C GLU A 81 4.61 -17.10 10.87
N ARG A 82 3.51 -17.40 11.60
CA ARG A 82 2.26 -17.88 11.00
C ARG A 82 1.64 -16.85 10.06
N ILE A 83 1.62 -15.58 10.45
CA ILE A 83 1.17 -14.47 9.61
C ILE A 83 2.02 -14.39 8.35
N ALA A 84 3.35 -14.39 8.48
CA ALA A 84 4.28 -14.34 7.37
C ALA A 84 4.09 -15.51 6.38
N GLN A 85 3.96 -16.74 6.88
CA GLN A 85 3.72 -17.92 6.04
C GLN A 85 2.37 -17.85 5.29
N LYS A 86 1.28 -17.48 6.00
CA LYS A 86 -0.05 -17.34 5.40
C LYS A 86 -0.14 -16.22 4.37
N THR A 87 0.62 -15.15 4.58
CA THR A 87 0.65 -14.00 3.67
C THR A 87 1.56 -14.20 2.47
N GLN A 88 2.62 -14.99 2.59
CA GLN A 88 3.64 -15.15 1.55
C GLN A 88 3.06 -15.64 0.21
N ALA A 89 2.25 -16.69 0.23
CA ALA A 89 1.63 -17.22 -0.99
C ALA A 89 0.65 -16.21 -1.61
N LEU A 90 -0.15 -15.55 -0.76
CA LEU A 90 -1.11 -14.53 -1.19
C LEU A 90 -0.39 -13.32 -1.78
N ARG A 91 0.64 -12.82 -1.11
CA ARG A 91 1.48 -11.72 -1.56
C ARG A 91 2.13 -12.02 -2.91
N LYS A 92 2.69 -13.23 -3.09
CA LYS A 92 3.28 -13.67 -4.36
C LYS A 92 2.26 -13.64 -5.49
N ASN A 93 1.06 -14.17 -5.26
CA ASN A 93 -0.01 -14.19 -6.27
C ASN A 93 -0.46 -12.78 -6.64
N LEU A 94 -0.68 -11.91 -5.66
CA LEU A 94 -1.08 -10.51 -5.88
C LEU A 94 0.02 -9.70 -6.59
N THR A 95 1.28 -9.89 -6.21
CA THR A 95 2.42 -9.24 -6.88
C THR A 95 2.52 -9.66 -8.34
N ASN A 96 2.33 -10.94 -8.64
CA ASN A 96 2.30 -11.42 -10.02
C ASN A 96 1.15 -10.81 -10.81
N LEU A 97 -0.04 -10.73 -10.22
CA LEU A 97 -1.21 -10.14 -10.85
C LEU A 97 -0.99 -8.64 -11.11
N ARG A 98 -0.51 -7.90 -10.11
CA ARG A 98 -0.15 -6.49 -10.22
C ARG A 98 0.86 -6.25 -11.35
N ASN A 99 1.93 -7.05 -11.41
CA ASN A 99 2.96 -6.93 -12.44
C ASN A 99 2.40 -7.22 -13.84
N ARG A 100 1.51 -8.21 -13.98
CA ARG A 100 0.83 -8.50 -15.26
C ARG A 100 -0.08 -7.35 -15.69
N THR A 101 -0.83 -6.77 -14.77
CA THR A 101 -1.70 -5.61 -15.03
C THR A 101 -0.87 -4.39 -15.42
N ALA A 102 0.23 -4.11 -14.73
CA ALA A 102 1.14 -3.01 -15.06
C ALA A 102 1.76 -3.16 -16.46
N ARG A 103 2.24 -4.36 -16.83
CA ARG A 103 2.78 -4.62 -18.18
C ARG A 103 1.72 -4.48 -19.25
N LYS A 104 0.48 -4.95 -19.00
CA LYS A 104 -0.63 -4.77 -19.94
C LYS A 104 -0.93 -3.29 -20.16
N LEU A 105 -0.97 -2.48 -19.10
CA LEU A 105 -1.18 -1.04 -19.18
C LEU A 105 -0.09 -0.36 -20.00
N GLU A 106 1.17 -0.70 -19.79
CA GLU A 106 2.28 -0.15 -20.55
C GLU A 106 2.14 -0.44 -22.05
N ASN A 107 1.84 -1.70 -22.40
CA ASN A 107 1.59 -2.07 -23.80
C ASN A 107 0.40 -1.31 -24.40
N GLN A 108 -0.69 -1.14 -23.67
CA GLN A 108 -1.87 -0.40 -24.11
C GLN A 108 -1.56 1.09 -24.30
N ARG A 109 -0.75 1.71 -23.44
CA ARG A 109 -0.29 3.09 -23.58
C ARG A 109 0.61 3.26 -24.82
N MET A 110 1.54 2.32 -25.05
CA MET A 110 2.37 2.33 -26.27
C MET A 110 1.52 2.15 -27.53
N GLU A 111 0.48 1.32 -27.49
CA GLU A 111 -0.44 1.15 -28.62
C GLU A 111 -1.30 2.39 -28.84
N LEU A 112 -1.75 3.05 -27.78
CA LEU A 112 -2.48 4.31 -27.84
C LEU A 112 -1.64 5.40 -28.49
N THR A 113 -0.36 5.49 -28.18
CA THR A 113 0.56 6.48 -28.80
C THR A 113 0.59 6.33 -30.32
N LYS A 114 0.54 5.10 -30.85
CA LYS A 114 0.51 4.84 -32.29
C LYS A 114 -0.79 5.29 -32.97
N THR A 115 -1.85 5.54 -32.22
CA THR A 115 -3.12 6.04 -32.79
C THR A 115 -3.15 7.56 -32.95
N HIS A 116 -2.15 8.30 -32.44
CA HIS A 116 -2.10 9.75 -32.53
C HIS A 116 -2.02 10.26 -33.98
N ASP A 117 -1.39 9.49 -34.88
CA ASP A 117 -1.22 9.89 -36.28
C ASP A 117 -2.45 9.60 -37.14
N ARG A 118 -3.60 9.30 -36.55
CA ARG A 118 -4.82 8.94 -37.31
C ARG A 118 -5.31 10.03 -38.24
N GLU A 119 -5.25 11.31 -37.82
CA GLU A 119 -5.69 12.42 -38.65
C GLU A 119 -4.84 12.56 -39.91
N GLN A 120 -3.56 12.18 -39.83
CA GLN A 120 -2.70 12.07 -41.00
C GLN A 120 -3.21 11.02 -41.99
N LEU A 121 -3.67 9.85 -41.49
CA LEU A 121 -4.26 8.82 -42.36
C LEU A 121 -5.50 9.34 -43.12
N ARG A 122 -6.35 10.14 -42.46
CA ARG A 122 -7.50 10.78 -43.11
C ARG A 122 -7.05 11.78 -44.19
N ARG A 123 -6.10 12.68 -43.82
CA ARG A 123 -5.53 13.67 -44.75
C ARG A 123 -4.93 13.01 -46.01
N LEU A 124 -4.17 11.93 -45.83
CA LEU A 124 -3.61 11.17 -46.93
C LEU A 124 -4.72 10.54 -47.83
N GLY A 125 -5.78 10.01 -47.21
CA GLY A 125 -6.95 9.53 -47.94
C GLY A 125 -7.66 10.60 -48.74
N ASP A 126 -7.83 11.80 -48.16
CA ASP A 126 -8.43 12.98 -48.84
C ASP A 126 -7.56 13.42 -50.03
N ILE A 127 -6.22 13.49 -49.85
CA ILE A 127 -5.28 13.88 -50.93
C ILE A 127 -5.29 12.86 -52.07
N ILE A 128 -5.30 11.54 -51.74
CA ILE A 128 -5.44 10.50 -52.76
C ILE A 128 -6.76 10.67 -53.53
N THR A 129 -7.87 10.91 -52.82
CA THR A 129 -9.20 11.05 -53.38
C THR A 129 -9.28 12.25 -54.34
N ALA A 130 -8.68 13.38 -53.96
CA ALA A 130 -8.62 14.59 -54.80
C ALA A 130 -7.79 14.39 -56.10
N ASN A 131 -6.83 13.48 -56.07
CA ASN A 131 -5.90 13.23 -57.17
C ASN A 131 -6.14 11.90 -57.90
N LEU A 132 -7.33 11.28 -57.76
CA LEU A 132 -7.63 9.98 -58.39
C LEU A 132 -7.39 9.98 -59.92
N HIS A 133 -7.65 11.11 -60.58
CA HIS A 133 -7.46 11.30 -62.02
C HIS A 133 -5.99 11.27 -62.44
N ALA A 134 -5.05 11.59 -61.56
CA ALA A 134 -3.62 11.66 -61.82
C ALA A 134 -2.88 10.34 -61.46
N ILE A 135 -3.58 9.35 -60.89
CA ILE A 135 -2.96 8.09 -60.43
C ILE A 135 -3.19 7.00 -61.47
N SER A 136 -2.10 6.48 -62.03
CA SER A 136 -2.16 5.32 -62.95
C SER A 136 -2.24 4.01 -62.16
N ARG A 137 -2.91 3.01 -62.69
CA ARG A 137 -2.97 1.67 -62.11
C ARG A 137 -1.56 1.04 -62.02
N GLY A 138 -1.20 0.50 -60.86
CA GLY A 138 0.12 -0.06 -60.64
C GLY A 138 1.16 0.95 -60.10
N GLN A 139 0.79 2.21 -59.95
CA GLN A 139 1.69 3.25 -59.45
C GLN A 139 1.96 3.03 -57.94
N PRO A 140 3.25 2.98 -57.52
CA PRO A 140 3.57 2.72 -56.12
C PRO A 140 3.57 3.95 -55.21
N ARG A 141 3.58 5.15 -55.76
CA ARG A 141 3.65 6.43 -55.04
C ARG A 141 2.87 7.52 -55.75
N LEU A 142 2.23 8.41 -54.98
CA LEU A 142 1.63 9.63 -55.45
C LEU A 142 2.39 10.82 -54.87
N THR A 143 2.88 11.73 -55.70
CA THR A 143 3.36 13.04 -55.25
C THR A 143 2.26 14.06 -55.57
N ALA A 144 1.77 14.75 -54.55
CA ALA A 144 0.68 15.71 -54.68
C ALA A 144 0.84 16.84 -53.63
N VAL A 145 0.20 17.97 -53.89
CA VAL A 145 0.18 19.11 -52.96
C VAL A 145 -0.66 18.72 -51.73
N ASP A 146 -0.11 18.96 -50.55
CA ASP A 146 -0.82 18.82 -49.28
C ASP A 146 -1.63 20.10 -49.01
N PHE A 147 -2.89 20.11 -49.37
CA PHE A 147 -3.79 21.25 -49.15
C PHE A 147 -4.18 21.48 -47.70
N TYR A 148 -3.73 20.63 -46.79
CA TYR A 148 -3.82 20.85 -45.34
C TYR A 148 -2.58 21.57 -44.78
N ASP A 149 -1.49 21.66 -45.56
CA ASP A 149 -0.32 22.44 -45.20
C ASP A 149 -0.52 23.92 -45.60
N PRO A 150 -0.40 24.89 -44.68
CA PRO A 150 -0.49 26.31 -45.01
C PRO A 150 0.49 26.75 -46.12
N GLU A 151 1.63 26.08 -46.22
CA GLU A 151 2.65 26.37 -47.24
C GLU A 151 2.43 25.58 -48.54
N MET A 152 1.35 24.76 -48.62
CA MET A 152 1.02 23.96 -49.81
C MET A 152 2.18 23.09 -50.32
N ARG A 153 2.98 22.56 -49.41
CA ARG A 153 4.13 21.71 -49.74
C ARG A 153 3.69 20.40 -50.38
N GLU A 154 4.55 19.88 -51.26
CA GLU A 154 4.32 18.57 -51.86
C GLU A 154 4.60 17.45 -50.84
N ILE A 155 3.74 16.46 -50.85
CA ILE A 155 3.88 15.23 -50.07
C ILE A 155 3.89 14.02 -50.97
N THR A 156 4.74 13.04 -50.65
CA THR A 156 4.77 11.72 -51.31
C THR A 156 4.03 10.69 -50.50
N ILE A 157 2.95 10.15 -51.08
CA ILE A 157 2.08 9.14 -50.44
C ILE A 157 2.37 7.78 -51.02
N SER A 158 2.55 6.76 -50.17
CA SER A 158 2.76 5.39 -50.60
C SER A 158 1.43 4.74 -51.03
N LEU A 159 1.42 4.14 -52.22
CA LEU A 159 0.27 3.42 -52.77
C LEU A 159 0.61 1.93 -52.90
N ASP A 160 -0.41 1.11 -52.79
CA ASP A 160 -0.33 -0.32 -53.08
C ASP A 160 -0.60 -0.53 -54.59
N PRO A 161 0.41 -0.97 -55.35
CA PRO A 161 0.25 -1.11 -56.81
C PRO A 161 -0.67 -2.26 -57.25
N ALA A 162 -0.96 -3.20 -56.31
CA ALA A 162 -1.83 -4.34 -56.57
C ALA A 162 -3.33 -3.98 -56.60
N ILE A 163 -3.71 -2.81 -56.04
CA ILE A 163 -5.10 -2.37 -55.93
C ILE A 163 -5.35 -1.07 -56.71
N SER A 164 -6.63 -0.75 -56.99
CA SER A 164 -6.97 0.47 -57.70
C SER A 164 -6.70 1.76 -56.88
N PRO A 165 -6.59 2.95 -57.53
CA PRO A 165 -6.46 4.21 -56.81
C PRO A 165 -7.58 4.47 -55.80
N GLN A 166 -8.82 4.12 -56.12
CA GLN A 166 -9.98 4.22 -55.21
C GLN A 166 -9.85 3.29 -54.02
N GLN A 167 -9.37 2.07 -54.26
CA GLN A 167 -9.11 1.10 -53.18
C GLN A 167 -7.97 1.53 -52.25
N ASN A 168 -6.94 2.24 -52.79
CA ASN A 168 -5.89 2.86 -52.00
C ASN A 168 -6.47 3.93 -51.07
N ALA A 169 -7.26 4.88 -51.58
CA ALA A 169 -7.94 5.85 -50.70
C ALA A 169 -8.80 5.18 -49.64
N ALA A 170 -9.60 4.19 -50.00
CA ALA A 170 -10.43 3.42 -49.07
C ALA A 170 -9.59 2.69 -47.99
N LYS A 171 -8.38 2.20 -48.34
CA LYS A 171 -7.44 1.59 -47.40
C LYS A 171 -6.97 2.58 -46.33
N TYR A 172 -6.65 3.83 -46.70
CA TYR A 172 -6.27 4.90 -45.77
C TYR A 172 -7.43 5.27 -44.85
N TYR A 173 -8.66 5.44 -45.35
CA TYR A 173 -9.85 5.70 -44.55
C TYR A 173 -10.17 4.51 -43.60
N LYS A 174 -10.04 3.29 -44.08
CA LYS A 174 -10.21 2.09 -43.22
C LYS A 174 -9.21 2.08 -42.08
N ASN A 175 -7.96 2.44 -42.31
CA ASN A 175 -6.92 2.54 -41.29
C ASN A 175 -7.21 3.68 -40.29
N TYR A 176 -7.69 4.84 -40.79
CA TYR A 176 -8.19 5.91 -39.93
C TYR A 176 -9.32 5.45 -38.99
N GLN A 177 -10.33 4.77 -39.51
CA GLN A 177 -11.45 4.27 -38.71
C GLN A 177 -11.00 3.24 -37.69
N LYS A 178 -10.08 2.35 -38.08
CA LYS A 178 -9.46 1.39 -37.13
C LYS A 178 -8.72 2.11 -35.99
N ALA A 179 -7.90 3.11 -36.31
CA ALA A 179 -7.15 3.87 -35.32
C ALA A 179 -8.09 4.66 -34.39
N LYS A 180 -9.14 5.28 -34.92
CA LYS A 180 -10.17 6.00 -34.15
C LYS A 180 -10.92 5.09 -33.19
N THR A 181 -11.27 3.87 -33.62
CA THR A 181 -11.93 2.87 -32.76
C THR A 181 -10.97 2.34 -31.70
N ALA A 182 -9.72 2.05 -32.10
CA ALA A 182 -8.68 1.57 -31.19
C ALA A 182 -8.39 2.59 -30.07
N GLU A 183 -8.27 3.89 -30.40
CA GLU A 183 -8.06 4.95 -29.40
C GLU A 183 -9.18 4.95 -28.34
N LYS A 184 -10.44 4.93 -28.76
CA LYS A 184 -11.59 4.91 -27.85
C LYS A 184 -11.52 3.69 -26.91
N VAL A 185 -11.32 2.49 -27.49
CA VAL A 185 -11.28 1.24 -26.73
C VAL A 185 -10.07 1.21 -25.80
N LEU A 186 -8.89 1.64 -26.26
CA LEU A 186 -7.68 1.68 -25.45
C LEU A 186 -7.80 2.67 -24.30
N THR A 187 -8.36 3.86 -24.52
CA THR A 187 -8.61 4.84 -23.45
C THR A 187 -9.48 4.27 -22.35
N GLU A 188 -10.59 3.60 -22.71
CA GLU A 188 -11.47 2.94 -21.73
C GLU A 188 -10.78 1.79 -21.00
N GLN A 189 -9.97 0.99 -21.72
CA GLN A 189 -9.25 -0.13 -21.12
C GLN A 189 -8.13 0.34 -20.20
N ILE A 190 -7.41 1.40 -20.54
CA ILE A 190 -6.37 2.01 -19.71
C ILE A 190 -6.98 2.51 -18.40
N ALA A 191 -8.08 3.27 -18.46
CA ALA A 191 -8.75 3.78 -17.26
C ALA A 191 -9.21 2.64 -16.32
N LYS A 192 -9.76 1.56 -16.88
CA LYS A 192 -10.13 0.35 -16.09
C LYS A 192 -8.90 -0.34 -15.51
N GLY A 193 -7.83 -0.45 -16.28
CA GLY A 193 -6.59 -1.08 -15.85
C GLY A 193 -5.87 -0.29 -14.76
N GLU A 194 -5.89 1.04 -14.82
CA GLU A 194 -5.35 1.92 -13.78
C GLU A 194 -6.11 1.76 -12.46
N THR A 195 -7.44 1.71 -12.53
CA THR A 195 -8.30 1.43 -11.35
C THR A 195 -7.97 0.05 -10.74
N GLU A 196 -7.79 -0.95 -11.58
CA GLU A 196 -7.43 -2.31 -11.17
C GLU A 196 -6.04 -2.36 -10.53
N LEU A 197 -5.05 -1.70 -11.13
CA LEU A 197 -3.69 -1.62 -10.61
C LEU A 197 -3.66 -0.95 -9.23
N SER A 198 -4.32 0.20 -9.10
CA SER A 198 -4.46 0.93 -7.85
C SER A 198 -5.10 0.07 -6.75
N TYR A 199 -6.16 -0.68 -7.07
CA TYR A 199 -6.78 -1.60 -6.12
C TYR A 199 -5.82 -2.71 -5.66
N LEU A 200 -5.09 -3.36 -6.59
CA LEU A 200 -4.13 -4.41 -6.25
C LEU A 200 -3.00 -3.88 -5.36
N GLU A 201 -2.55 -2.65 -5.59
CA GLU A 201 -1.54 -1.99 -4.79
C GLU A 201 -2.05 -1.62 -3.39
N SER A 202 -3.31 -1.19 -3.26
CA SER A 202 -3.93 -0.96 -1.95
C SER A 202 -4.00 -2.25 -1.13
N VAL A 203 -4.46 -3.35 -1.72
CA VAL A 203 -4.56 -4.66 -1.04
C VAL A 203 -3.18 -5.20 -0.66
N LEU A 204 -2.15 -5.03 -1.51
CA LEU A 204 -0.77 -5.38 -1.15
C LEU A 204 -0.27 -4.56 0.05
N GLY A 205 -0.64 -3.30 0.13
CA GLY A 205 -0.36 -2.44 1.28
C GLY A 205 -1.07 -2.90 2.55
N GLU A 206 -2.34 -3.29 2.46
CA GLU A 206 -3.09 -3.85 3.60
C GLU A 206 -2.49 -5.16 4.09
N LEU A 207 -2.13 -6.05 3.16
CA LEU A 207 -1.49 -7.32 3.49
C LEU A 207 -0.13 -7.13 4.19
N ALA A 208 0.58 -6.06 3.86
CA ALA A 208 1.85 -5.71 4.52
C ALA A 208 1.64 -5.16 5.94
N ARG A 209 0.47 -4.57 6.23
CA ARG A 209 0.10 -4.03 7.54
C ARG A 209 -0.76 -4.97 8.38
N ALA A 210 -1.10 -6.16 7.88
CA ALA A 210 -1.91 -7.13 8.61
C ALA A 210 -1.18 -7.59 9.89
N GLU A 211 -1.80 -7.36 11.04
CA GLU A 211 -1.25 -7.70 12.37
C GLU A 211 -1.82 -9.00 12.93
N SER A 212 -2.92 -9.50 12.34
CA SER A 212 -3.60 -10.70 12.80
C SER A 212 -3.96 -11.67 11.67
N GLU A 213 -4.10 -12.95 11.99
CA GLU A 213 -4.63 -13.95 11.05
C GLU A 213 -6.03 -13.57 10.53
N ARG A 214 -6.78 -12.87 11.33
CA ARG A 214 -8.13 -12.40 11.00
C ARG A 214 -8.10 -11.33 9.90
N ASP A 215 -7.14 -10.39 9.96
CA ASP A 215 -6.96 -9.38 8.91
C ASP A 215 -6.67 -10.08 7.57
N ILE A 216 -5.83 -11.12 7.59
CA ILE A 216 -5.52 -11.91 6.39
C ILE A 216 -6.76 -12.63 5.85
N LEU A 217 -7.60 -13.19 6.72
CA LEU A 217 -8.83 -13.88 6.32
C LEU A 217 -9.83 -12.90 5.69
N GLU A 218 -9.97 -11.69 6.24
CA GLU A 218 -10.85 -10.65 5.67
C GLU A 218 -10.36 -10.19 4.30
N ILE A 219 -9.04 -9.95 4.13
CA ILE A 219 -8.43 -9.63 2.84
C ILE A 219 -8.63 -10.78 1.84
N ARG A 220 -8.44 -12.03 2.26
CA ARG A 220 -8.70 -13.20 1.39
C ARG A 220 -10.16 -13.28 0.96
N GLN A 221 -11.08 -13.01 1.87
CA GLN A 221 -12.51 -13.01 1.55
C GLN A 221 -12.84 -11.89 0.54
N GLU A 222 -12.31 -10.70 0.71
CA GLU A 222 -12.47 -9.60 -0.24
C GLU A 222 -11.98 -9.99 -1.64
N LEU A 223 -10.78 -10.56 -1.72
CA LEU A 223 -10.18 -11.01 -2.97
C LEU A 223 -10.95 -12.17 -3.63
N ALA A 224 -11.51 -13.10 -2.84
CA ALA A 224 -12.34 -14.18 -3.35
C ALA A 224 -13.66 -13.66 -3.92
N GLU A 225 -14.32 -12.74 -3.23
CA GLU A 225 -15.55 -12.09 -3.72
C GLU A 225 -15.30 -11.22 -4.96
N GLY A 226 -14.11 -10.59 -5.05
CA GLY A 226 -13.66 -9.86 -6.23
C GLY A 226 -13.21 -10.75 -7.39
N GLY A 227 -13.15 -12.09 -7.21
CA GLY A 227 -12.71 -13.04 -8.23
C GLY A 227 -11.19 -13.12 -8.45
N TYR A 228 -10.38 -12.55 -7.58
CA TYR A 228 -8.91 -12.55 -7.68
C TYR A 228 -8.27 -13.87 -7.24
N ILE A 229 -8.91 -14.56 -6.32
CA ILE A 229 -8.49 -15.88 -5.85
C ILE A 229 -9.67 -16.85 -5.82
N ARG A 230 -9.38 -18.14 -5.91
CA ARG A 230 -10.41 -19.16 -5.72
C ARG A 230 -10.82 -19.22 -4.25
N ASP A 231 -12.11 -19.27 -3.99
CA ASP A 231 -12.65 -19.58 -2.67
C ASP A 231 -12.37 -21.05 -2.37
N THR A 232 -11.34 -21.33 -1.58
CA THR A 232 -10.96 -22.71 -1.18
C THR A 232 -11.74 -23.19 0.04
N GLN A 233 -12.52 -22.32 0.67
CA GLN A 233 -13.28 -22.63 1.89
C GLN A 233 -14.71 -23.08 1.58
N GLY A 234 -14.98 -23.87 0.62
CA GLY A 234 -16.26 -24.56 0.38
C GLY A 234 -17.52 -23.93 1.01
N LYS A 235 -18.71 -24.50 0.80
CA LYS A 235 -20.03 -23.99 1.25
C LYS A 235 -20.20 -23.76 2.78
N LYS A 236 -19.25 -24.13 3.63
CA LYS A 236 -19.22 -23.81 5.06
C LYS A 236 -18.39 -22.54 5.31
N ARG A 237 -18.90 -21.39 4.85
CA ARG A 237 -18.40 -20.09 5.34
C ARG A 237 -18.69 -20.01 6.84
N MET A 238 -17.67 -20.23 7.66
CA MET A 238 -17.71 -19.74 9.04
C MET A 238 -17.78 -18.21 8.93
N LYS A 239 -18.94 -17.62 9.21
CA LYS A 239 -19.10 -16.19 9.34
C LYS A 239 -18.34 -15.79 10.61
N LEU A 240 -17.03 -15.56 10.46
CA LEU A 240 -16.30 -14.89 11.52
C LEU A 240 -16.91 -13.51 11.70
N PRO A 241 -17.20 -13.09 12.92
CA PRO A 241 -17.65 -11.72 13.15
C PRO A 241 -16.58 -10.77 12.60
N ALA A 242 -16.95 -9.74 11.86
CA ALA A 242 -16.01 -8.80 11.26
C ALA A 242 -15.07 -8.19 12.33
N SER A 243 -13.79 -8.00 11.99
CA SER A 243 -12.88 -7.31 12.90
C SER A 243 -13.34 -5.87 13.10
N ARG A 244 -13.08 -5.31 14.27
CA ARG A 244 -13.40 -3.90 14.51
C ARG A 244 -12.28 -3.02 13.96
N PRO A 245 -12.60 -1.81 13.44
CA PRO A 245 -11.58 -0.82 13.14
C PRO A 245 -10.71 -0.57 14.37
N MET A 246 -9.49 -0.12 14.17
CA MET A 246 -8.61 0.29 15.25
C MET A 246 -9.16 1.56 15.88
N ARG A 247 -9.12 1.64 17.20
CA ARG A 247 -9.63 2.75 17.98
C ARG A 247 -8.48 3.47 18.66
N PHE A 248 -8.49 4.78 18.54
CA PHE A 248 -7.55 5.70 19.14
C PHE A 248 -8.31 6.79 19.86
N ARG A 249 -7.63 7.48 20.78
CA ARG A 249 -8.16 8.65 21.46
C ARG A 249 -7.16 9.78 21.35
N SER A 250 -7.62 10.94 20.85
CA SER A 250 -6.78 12.14 20.81
C SER A 250 -6.43 12.62 22.22
N THR A 251 -5.40 13.42 22.34
CA THR A 251 -5.01 14.06 23.61
C THR A 251 -6.18 14.83 24.24
N GLU A 252 -7.06 15.41 23.43
CA GLU A 252 -8.27 16.12 23.88
C GLU A 252 -9.48 15.20 24.13
N GLY A 253 -9.33 13.89 23.95
CA GLY A 253 -10.37 12.89 24.26
C GLY A 253 -11.30 12.52 23.10
N PHE A 254 -11.11 13.03 21.89
CA PHE A 254 -11.90 12.64 20.72
C PHE A 254 -11.58 11.21 20.29
N VAL A 255 -12.60 10.47 19.90
CA VAL A 255 -12.44 9.11 19.37
C VAL A 255 -12.02 9.19 17.91
N ILE A 256 -10.96 8.43 17.57
CA ILE A 256 -10.44 8.32 16.21
C ILE A 256 -10.48 6.86 15.78
N TRP A 257 -11.08 6.59 14.65
CA TRP A 257 -11.19 5.27 14.06
C TRP A 257 -10.27 5.14 12.85
N VAL A 258 -9.59 4.00 12.73
CA VAL A 258 -8.70 3.69 11.60
C VAL A 258 -9.10 2.34 11.02
N GLY A 259 -9.42 2.31 9.73
CA GLY A 259 -9.79 1.08 9.03
C GLY A 259 -8.58 0.18 8.79
N ARG A 260 -8.75 -1.14 8.96
CA ARG A 260 -7.70 -2.15 8.78
C ARG A 260 -7.56 -2.62 7.33
N ASN A 261 -8.65 -2.54 6.56
CA ASN A 261 -8.72 -3.00 5.18
C ASN A 261 -9.75 -2.19 4.38
N ASN A 262 -9.79 -2.35 3.06
CA ASN A 262 -10.65 -1.61 2.16
C ASN A 262 -12.14 -1.75 2.49
N ARG A 263 -12.59 -2.92 2.94
CA ARG A 263 -13.99 -3.14 3.35
C ARG A 263 -14.33 -2.37 4.61
N GLN A 264 -13.42 -2.35 5.59
CA GLN A 264 -13.61 -1.56 6.80
C GLN A 264 -13.53 -0.06 6.49
N ASN A 265 -12.64 0.37 5.59
CA ASN A 265 -12.58 1.75 5.11
C ASN A 265 -13.94 2.19 4.54
N ASP A 266 -14.55 1.36 3.69
CA ASP A 266 -15.89 1.62 3.15
C ASP A 266 -16.97 1.65 4.26
N GLN A 267 -16.97 0.65 5.14
CA GLN A 267 -17.97 0.54 6.21
C GLN A 267 -17.86 1.72 7.17
N LEU A 268 -16.64 2.07 7.57
CA LEU A 268 -16.36 3.17 8.48
C LEU A 268 -16.82 4.50 7.88
N THR A 269 -16.40 4.80 6.64
CA THR A 269 -16.66 6.09 6.01
C THR A 269 -18.10 6.26 5.53
N LEU A 270 -18.72 5.19 4.95
CA LEU A 270 -20.00 5.32 4.24
C LEU A 270 -21.19 4.90 5.09
N LYS A 271 -20.99 4.17 6.19
CA LYS A 271 -22.09 3.61 7.00
C LYS A 271 -22.03 3.96 8.48
N GLN A 272 -20.86 4.12 9.07
CA GLN A 272 -20.70 4.32 10.51
C GLN A 272 -20.49 5.80 10.87
N ALA A 273 -19.63 6.49 10.12
CA ALA A 273 -19.32 7.88 10.38
C ALA A 273 -20.53 8.80 10.17
N ALA A 274 -20.69 9.77 11.06
CA ALA A 274 -21.68 10.82 10.91
C ALA A 274 -21.25 11.82 9.82
N LYS A 275 -22.21 12.52 9.20
CA LYS A 275 -21.93 13.47 8.11
C LYS A 275 -21.00 14.62 8.50
N GLY A 276 -20.97 14.96 9.79
CA GLY A 276 -20.14 16.02 10.37
C GLY A 276 -18.76 15.56 10.82
N ASP A 277 -18.53 14.25 10.93
CA ASP A 277 -17.23 13.72 11.33
C ASP A 277 -16.15 14.07 10.32
N LEU A 278 -14.91 14.12 10.76
CA LEU A 278 -13.77 14.42 9.92
C LEU A 278 -13.21 13.13 9.34
N TRP A 279 -13.12 13.05 8.01
CA TRP A 279 -12.46 12.00 7.27
C TRP A 279 -11.07 12.46 6.84
N LEU A 280 -10.06 11.58 6.98
CA LEU A 280 -8.68 11.84 6.59
C LEU A 280 -8.12 10.67 5.80
N HIS A 281 -7.23 10.99 4.86
CA HIS A 281 -6.48 10.01 4.07
C HIS A 281 -5.21 10.63 3.48
N THR A 282 -4.15 9.85 3.31
CA THR A 282 -2.93 10.30 2.63
C THR A 282 -3.18 10.62 1.16
N GLN A 283 -2.71 11.79 0.70
CA GLN A 283 -2.93 12.26 -0.66
C GLN A 283 -2.19 11.39 -1.68
N LYS A 284 -2.92 10.78 -2.63
CA LYS A 284 -2.37 9.94 -3.72
C LYS A 284 -1.50 8.76 -3.26
N ILE A 285 -1.58 8.37 -2.01
CA ILE A 285 -0.83 7.25 -1.41
C ILE A 285 -1.85 6.29 -0.80
N HIS A 286 -1.67 4.98 -1.00
CA HIS A 286 -2.55 3.98 -0.40
C HIS A 286 -2.40 3.93 1.12
N GLY A 287 -3.53 3.99 1.82
CA GLY A 287 -3.58 4.03 3.27
C GLY A 287 -4.95 3.67 3.83
N SER A 288 -5.08 3.79 5.14
CA SER A 288 -6.34 3.60 5.84
C SER A 288 -7.19 4.87 5.81
N HIS A 289 -8.51 4.71 5.80
CA HIS A 289 -9.40 5.81 6.14
C HIS A 289 -9.35 6.04 7.64
N VAL A 290 -9.20 7.29 8.02
CA VAL A 290 -9.23 7.74 9.41
C VAL A 290 -10.47 8.60 9.61
N ILE A 291 -11.24 8.34 10.67
CA ILE A 291 -12.44 9.11 11.03
C ILE A 291 -12.29 9.64 12.44
N VAL A 292 -12.45 10.93 12.62
CA VAL A 292 -12.56 11.55 13.94
C VAL A 292 -14.03 11.83 14.24
N GLU A 293 -14.55 11.24 15.32
CA GLU A 293 -15.92 11.51 15.80
C GLU A 293 -15.98 12.91 16.40
N THR A 294 -16.61 13.84 15.70
CA THR A 294 -16.68 15.23 16.16
C THR A 294 -17.78 15.46 17.21
N ASN A 295 -18.82 14.63 17.21
CA ASN A 295 -20.02 14.81 18.05
C ASN A 295 -20.59 16.24 17.96
N GLY A 296 -20.43 16.90 16.81
CA GLY A 296 -20.88 18.29 16.59
C GLY A 296 -19.97 19.36 17.19
N GLN A 297 -18.81 18.99 17.75
CA GLN A 297 -17.83 19.92 18.30
C GLN A 297 -16.81 20.31 17.21
N GLN A 298 -16.21 21.47 17.37
CA GLN A 298 -15.09 21.90 16.55
C GLN A 298 -13.82 21.23 17.05
N LEU A 299 -13.06 20.64 16.13
CA LEU A 299 -11.76 20.04 16.43
C LEU A 299 -10.68 21.11 16.49
N SER A 300 -9.72 20.93 17.39
CA SER A 300 -8.52 21.73 17.43
C SER A 300 -7.51 21.30 16.36
N ASP A 301 -6.55 22.16 16.07
CA ASP A 301 -5.44 21.82 15.15
C ASP A 301 -4.59 20.66 15.71
N GLU A 302 -4.51 20.50 17.02
CA GLU A 302 -3.80 19.39 17.66
C GLU A 302 -4.48 18.05 17.36
N THR A 303 -5.78 17.93 17.61
CA THR A 303 -6.54 16.71 17.28
C THR A 303 -6.51 16.38 15.79
N VAL A 304 -6.59 17.38 14.91
CA VAL A 304 -6.49 17.18 13.44
C VAL A 304 -5.08 16.69 13.08
N THR A 305 -4.04 17.25 13.70
CA THR A 305 -2.64 16.84 13.46
C THR A 305 -2.39 15.40 13.92
N GLU A 306 -2.89 15.02 15.10
CA GLU A 306 -2.83 13.64 15.60
C GLU A 306 -3.52 12.65 14.64
N ALA A 307 -4.71 13.00 14.14
CA ALA A 307 -5.43 12.19 13.15
C ALA A 307 -4.70 12.11 11.81
N MET A 308 -4.06 13.20 11.35
CA MET A 308 -3.19 13.17 10.16
C MET A 308 -1.98 12.26 10.36
N MET A 309 -1.34 12.28 11.54
CA MET A 309 -0.22 11.37 11.85
C MET A 309 -0.66 9.92 11.82
N LEU A 310 -1.85 9.59 12.35
CA LEU A 310 -2.44 8.26 12.22
C LEU A 310 -2.67 7.87 10.76
N ALA A 311 -3.22 8.75 9.93
CA ALA A 311 -3.42 8.48 8.51
C ALA A 311 -2.10 8.22 7.77
N ALA A 312 -1.06 8.99 8.07
CA ALA A 312 0.27 8.82 7.48
C ALA A 312 0.94 7.52 7.96
N TYR A 313 0.84 7.20 9.25
CA TYR A 313 1.41 5.97 9.83
C TYR A 313 0.75 4.70 9.27
N TYR A 314 -0.58 4.70 9.10
CA TYR A 314 -1.32 3.58 8.50
C TYR A 314 -1.42 3.66 6.97
N SER A 315 -0.39 4.21 6.33
CA SER A 315 -0.26 4.29 4.88
C SER A 315 1.05 3.65 4.38
N GLN A 316 1.24 3.64 3.06
CA GLN A 316 2.53 3.26 2.47
C GLN A 316 3.65 4.27 2.75
N ALA A 317 3.32 5.46 3.25
CA ALA A 317 4.27 6.51 3.60
C ALA A 317 4.68 6.49 5.09
N ARG A 318 4.50 5.38 5.81
CA ARG A 318 4.81 5.24 7.26
C ARG A 318 6.22 5.71 7.63
N GLY A 319 7.23 5.46 6.79
CA GLY A 319 8.62 5.91 7.02
C GLY A 319 8.98 7.22 6.31
N GLY A 320 8.00 7.92 5.76
CA GLY A 320 8.21 9.17 5.02
C GLY A 320 8.28 10.39 5.93
N GLN A 321 8.80 11.49 5.39
CA GLN A 321 8.76 12.81 6.03
C GLN A 321 7.85 13.72 5.21
N ASN A 322 7.19 14.67 5.87
CA ASN A 322 6.28 15.64 5.21
C ASN A 322 5.23 14.94 4.32
N VAL A 323 4.55 13.94 4.88
CA VAL A 323 3.52 13.17 4.17
C VAL A 323 2.26 14.04 4.02
N PRO A 324 1.77 14.28 2.80
CA PRO A 324 0.54 15.03 2.58
C PRO A 324 -0.68 14.19 2.98
N VAL A 325 -1.54 14.75 3.81
CA VAL A 325 -2.79 14.15 4.26
C VAL A 325 -3.93 15.10 3.95
N ASP A 326 -4.90 14.61 3.17
CA ASP A 326 -6.13 15.34 2.89
C ASP A 326 -7.16 15.04 3.97
N TYR A 327 -7.92 16.06 4.37
CA TYR A 327 -9.00 15.94 5.32
C TYR A 327 -10.23 16.77 4.93
N THR A 328 -11.41 16.23 5.16
CA THR A 328 -12.68 16.86 4.82
C THR A 328 -13.81 16.26 5.67
N PRO A 329 -14.91 16.97 5.93
CA PRO A 329 -16.10 16.36 6.51
C PRO A 329 -16.65 15.19 5.67
N VAL A 330 -17.05 14.11 6.33
CA VAL A 330 -17.58 12.88 5.69
C VAL A 330 -18.66 13.14 4.63
N LYS A 331 -19.49 14.19 4.82
CA LYS A 331 -20.53 14.57 3.84
C LYS A 331 -20.01 14.87 2.43
N PHE A 332 -18.71 15.17 2.28
CA PHE A 332 -18.07 15.44 1.00
C PHE A 332 -17.33 14.22 0.42
N VAL A 333 -17.37 13.08 1.12
CA VAL A 333 -16.79 11.82 0.66
C VAL A 333 -17.88 10.96 0.04
N LYS A 334 -17.65 10.47 -1.17
CA LYS A 334 -18.63 9.68 -1.94
C LYS A 334 -17.95 8.46 -2.57
N LYS A 335 -18.70 7.37 -2.68
CA LYS A 335 -18.26 6.20 -3.44
C LYS A 335 -18.87 6.22 -4.84
N PRO A 336 -18.07 6.26 -5.91
CA PRO A 336 -18.57 6.13 -7.29
C PRO A 336 -19.25 4.77 -7.51
N ALA A 337 -20.26 4.74 -8.36
CA ALA A 337 -20.92 3.49 -8.74
C ALA A 337 -19.91 2.53 -9.38
N GLY A 338 -19.87 1.28 -8.91
CA GLY A 338 -18.92 0.26 -9.39
C GLY A 338 -17.48 0.42 -8.91
N ALA A 339 -17.17 1.38 -8.04
CA ALA A 339 -15.83 1.53 -7.48
C ALA A 339 -15.46 0.32 -6.60
N LYS A 340 -14.19 -0.06 -6.66
CA LYS A 340 -13.61 -1.13 -5.83
C LYS A 340 -13.72 -0.79 -4.34
N PRO A 341 -13.66 -1.79 -3.43
CA PRO A 341 -13.61 -1.52 -1.99
C PRO A 341 -12.49 -0.53 -1.64
N GLY A 342 -12.74 0.36 -0.67
CA GLY A 342 -11.79 1.38 -0.22
C GLY A 342 -11.62 2.58 -1.15
N MET A 343 -12.18 2.55 -2.36
CA MET A 343 -12.07 3.66 -3.31
C MET A 343 -13.21 4.65 -3.12
N VAL A 344 -12.85 5.89 -2.84
CA VAL A 344 -13.77 7.03 -2.69
C VAL A 344 -13.27 8.24 -3.49
N ILE A 345 -14.19 9.14 -3.80
CA ILE A 345 -13.89 10.50 -4.28
C ILE A 345 -14.35 11.49 -3.21
N TYR A 346 -13.64 12.58 -3.09
CA TYR A 346 -13.93 13.63 -2.12
C TYR A 346 -13.66 15.01 -2.70
N ASP A 347 -14.34 15.99 -2.18
CA ASP A 347 -14.18 17.39 -2.55
C ASP A 347 -14.08 18.27 -1.28
N ARG A 348 -13.81 19.58 -1.46
CA ARG A 348 -13.74 20.59 -0.38
C ARG A 348 -12.81 20.17 0.75
N TYR A 349 -11.69 19.56 0.42
CA TYR A 349 -10.68 19.09 1.36
C TYR A 349 -9.63 20.17 1.64
N GLN A 350 -8.95 20.01 2.74
CA GLN A 350 -7.70 20.68 3.08
C GLN A 350 -6.58 19.64 3.12
N THR A 351 -5.35 20.08 2.92
CA THR A 351 -4.16 19.22 2.96
C THR A 351 -3.21 19.74 4.03
N GLY A 352 -2.84 18.86 4.95
CA GLY A 352 -1.78 19.10 5.93
C GLY A 352 -0.55 18.23 5.65
N MET A 353 0.60 18.66 6.13
CA MET A 353 1.86 17.92 6.02
C MET A 353 2.26 17.41 7.40
N VAL A 354 2.49 16.11 7.53
CA VAL A 354 2.90 15.49 8.80
C VAL A 354 4.02 14.48 8.60
N THR A 355 4.84 14.32 9.62
CA THR A 355 5.80 13.22 9.70
C THR A 355 5.26 12.18 10.69
N PRO A 356 5.04 10.92 10.28
CA PRO A 356 4.55 9.88 11.18
C PRO A 356 5.45 9.72 12.41
N ASP A 357 4.84 9.62 13.59
CA ASP A 357 5.52 9.38 14.87
C ASP A 357 4.91 8.14 15.53
N GLU A 358 5.71 7.08 15.63
CA GLU A 358 5.30 5.81 16.22
C GLU A 358 5.00 5.94 17.72
N ALA A 359 5.78 6.74 18.45
CA ALA A 359 5.57 6.94 19.88
C ALA A 359 4.24 7.64 20.16
N LEU A 360 3.88 8.62 19.33
CA LEU A 360 2.56 9.26 19.38
C LEU A 360 1.44 8.25 19.09
N VAL A 361 1.58 7.46 18.03
CA VAL A 361 0.55 6.47 17.63
C VAL A 361 0.28 5.47 18.76
N GLU A 362 1.32 4.94 19.42
CA GLU A 362 1.16 4.01 20.55
C GLU A 362 0.52 4.69 21.76
N ARG A 363 0.86 5.95 22.04
CA ARG A 363 0.24 6.72 23.13
C ARG A 363 -1.25 6.96 22.92
N LEU A 364 -1.69 7.16 21.68
CA LEU A 364 -3.09 7.40 21.34
C LEU A 364 -3.91 6.10 21.23
N ARG A 365 -3.25 4.94 21.15
CA ARG A 365 -3.92 3.64 20.96
C ARG A 365 -4.78 3.29 22.18
N GLU A 366 -6.04 2.96 21.93
CA GLU A 366 -6.91 2.34 22.95
C GLU A 366 -6.91 0.81 22.76
N GLU A 367 -6.62 0.08 23.84
CA GLU A 367 -6.78 -1.38 23.81
C GLU A 367 -8.26 -1.74 23.62
N PRO A 368 -8.58 -2.75 22.79
CA PRO A 368 -9.94 -3.23 22.64
C PRO A 368 -10.42 -3.84 23.97
N LYS A 369 -11.42 -3.20 24.58
CA LYS A 369 -12.15 -3.81 25.72
C LYS A 369 -12.96 -5.01 25.26
#